data_c4346661cb55c9e68eb46abbd3b272e0
#
_entry.id   c4346661cb55c9e68eb46abbd3b272e0
#
_cell.length_a   1.000
_cell.length_b   1.000
_cell.length_c   1.000
_cell.angle_alpha   90.00
_cell.angle_beta   90.00
_cell.angle_gamma   90.00
#
_symmetry.space_group_name_H-M   'P 1'
#
loop_
_entity.id
_entity.type
_entity.pdbx_description
1 polymer ?
#
loop_
_entity_poly.entity_id
_entity_poly.type
_entity_poly.pdbx_seq_one_letter_code
_entity_poly.pdbx_strand_id
1 'polypeptide(L)'
;GGVGSFEPRKFPLKECEKFEGNSLFYSIKDKSIFKDKTISIFGGGDSALDWAIELSNTSKVNLIHRRDGFSGAEVSVQKVKELNEQGKLNLYTKYQMDSVMGDKKIESIKIKHDEGEIKEIKSDYVLGFFGLIMQLGPILDWGLNIDKKTVKVNTENFETNINGIFAIGDICSYPGKLKLILSGFHEGALAARGCFKYAKPDEKLRFEFTTTSKAAQERLGIKKW
;
A
#
# COMPACT_ATOMS: atom_id res chain seq x y z
N GLY A 1 -10.61 9.46 7.94
CA GLY A 1 -9.17 9.62 8.06
C GLY A 1 -8.35 8.60 7.31
N GLY A 2 -8.86 7.38 7.06
CA GLY A 2 -8.07 6.31 6.48
C GLY A 2 -6.80 6.04 7.28
N VAL A 3 -5.67 5.87 6.61
CA VAL A 3 -4.35 5.79 7.26
C VAL A 3 -3.71 7.18 7.46
N GLY A 4 -4.50 8.23 7.40
CA GLY A 4 -4.04 9.61 7.38
C GLY A 4 -3.49 10.02 6.03
N SER A 5 -2.70 11.08 6.00
CA SER A 5 -1.83 11.37 4.87
C SER A 5 -0.75 10.30 4.81
N PHE A 6 -0.59 9.65 3.67
CA PHE A 6 0.47 8.67 3.50
C PHE A 6 1.49 9.18 2.48
N GLU A 7 2.76 8.91 2.76
CA GLU A 7 3.87 9.25 1.90
C GLU A 7 4.62 7.98 1.51
N PRO A 8 5.14 7.90 0.29
CA PRO A 8 6.01 6.80 -0.08
C PRO A 8 7.29 6.86 0.74
N ARG A 9 7.76 5.69 1.17
CA ARG A 9 9.08 5.59 1.77
C ARG A 9 10.12 5.85 0.69
N LYS A 10 10.99 6.84 0.92
CA LYS A 10 12.01 7.27 -0.03
C LYS A 10 13.31 6.47 0.10
N PHE A 11 14.15 6.57 -0.93
CA PHE A 11 15.54 6.13 -0.82
C PHE A 11 16.28 6.93 0.27
N PRO A 12 17.16 6.29 1.04
CA PRO A 12 17.91 6.98 2.10
C PRO A 12 19.07 7.85 1.57
N LEU A 13 19.28 7.89 0.27
CA LEU A 13 20.35 8.60 -0.41
C LEU A 13 19.89 10.00 -0.82
N LYS A 14 20.53 11.05 -0.30
CA LYS A 14 20.20 12.45 -0.62
C LYS A 14 20.33 12.78 -2.11
N GLU A 15 21.27 12.14 -2.80
CA GLU A 15 21.48 12.30 -4.24
C GLU A 15 20.25 11.91 -5.06
N CYS A 16 19.37 11.09 -4.53
CA CYS A 16 18.11 10.72 -5.19
C CYS A 16 17.12 11.87 -5.30
N GLU A 17 17.15 12.82 -4.37
CA GLU A 17 16.18 13.93 -4.28
C GLU A 17 16.14 14.77 -5.56
N LYS A 18 17.30 15.05 -6.18
CA LYS A 18 17.38 15.85 -7.41
C LYS A 18 16.70 15.22 -8.62
N PHE A 19 16.47 13.91 -8.59
CA PHE A 19 15.86 13.15 -9.69
C PHE A 19 14.37 12.87 -9.46
N GLU A 20 13.84 13.16 -8.26
CA GLU A 20 12.44 12.92 -7.94
C GLU A 20 11.50 13.71 -8.86
N GLY A 21 10.48 13.03 -9.37
CA GLY A 21 9.51 13.61 -10.31
C GLY A 21 10.00 13.79 -11.74
N ASN A 22 11.28 13.50 -12.02
CA ASN A 22 11.87 13.59 -13.36
C ASN A 22 12.29 12.20 -13.89
N SER A 23 13.18 11.51 -13.19
CA SER A 23 13.65 10.16 -13.55
C SER A 23 13.66 9.17 -12.39
N LEU A 24 13.26 9.62 -11.20
CA LEU A 24 12.99 8.80 -10.02
C LEU A 24 11.57 9.02 -9.54
N PHE A 25 10.82 7.92 -9.41
CA PHE A 25 9.42 7.95 -9.01
C PHE A 25 9.11 6.90 -7.92
N TYR A 26 8.13 7.21 -7.08
CA TYR A 26 7.59 6.31 -6.05
C TYR A 26 6.16 5.86 -6.37
N SER A 27 5.60 6.35 -7.46
CA SER A 27 4.29 5.95 -8.01
C SER A 27 4.29 6.17 -9.52
N ILE A 28 3.52 5.37 -10.23
CA ILE A 28 3.38 5.48 -11.68
C ILE A 28 2.01 6.11 -11.97
N LYS A 29 2.01 7.25 -12.64
CA LYS A 29 0.80 7.93 -13.13
C LYS A 29 0.55 7.64 -14.60
N ASP A 30 1.63 7.59 -15.39
CA ASP A 30 1.61 7.29 -16.81
C ASP A 30 2.74 6.32 -17.14
N LYS A 31 2.37 5.12 -17.57
CA LYS A 31 3.35 4.07 -17.93
C LYS A 31 3.98 4.28 -19.31
N SER A 32 3.39 5.13 -20.15
CA SER A 32 3.87 5.34 -21.52
C SER A 32 5.29 5.93 -21.59
N ILE A 33 5.67 6.72 -20.58
CA ILE A 33 7.00 7.36 -20.49
C ILE A 33 8.15 6.34 -20.38
N PHE A 34 7.84 5.12 -19.98
CA PHE A 34 8.83 4.06 -19.74
C PHE A 34 9.08 3.20 -20.99
N LYS A 35 8.25 3.32 -22.03
CA LYS A 35 8.37 2.50 -23.25
C LYS A 35 9.77 2.63 -23.87
N ASP A 36 10.35 1.49 -24.23
CA ASP A 36 11.70 1.36 -24.83
C ASP A 36 12.85 1.92 -23.95
N LYS A 37 12.63 2.02 -22.62
CA LYS A 37 13.60 2.50 -21.64
C LYS A 37 14.17 1.38 -20.78
N THR A 38 15.29 1.67 -20.13
CA THR A 38 15.85 0.81 -19.09
C THR A 38 15.40 1.32 -17.73
N ILE A 39 14.72 0.48 -16.96
CA ILE A 39 14.07 0.85 -15.69
C ILE A 39 14.63 -0.02 -14.58
N SER A 40 15.05 0.60 -13.50
CA SER A 40 15.45 -0.10 -12.28
C SER A 40 14.38 0.05 -11.21
N ILE A 41 13.75 -1.05 -10.83
CA ILE A 41 12.65 -1.12 -9.86
C ILE A 41 13.19 -1.67 -8.54
N PHE A 42 13.00 -0.93 -7.45
CA PHE A 42 13.40 -1.33 -6.11
C PHE A 42 12.19 -1.66 -5.25
N GLY A 43 12.16 -2.88 -4.72
CA GLY A 43 11.10 -3.36 -3.85
C GLY A 43 10.96 -4.88 -3.88
N GLY A 44 10.02 -5.40 -3.09
CA GLY A 44 9.78 -6.85 -3.00
C GLY A 44 8.37 -7.20 -2.55
N GLY A 45 7.46 -6.21 -2.52
CA GLY A 45 6.03 -6.39 -2.33
C GLY A 45 5.28 -6.38 -3.66
N ASP A 46 3.95 -6.54 -3.59
CA ASP A 46 3.07 -6.65 -4.76
C ASP A 46 3.31 -5.53 -5.78
N SER A 47 3.35 -4.26 -5.34
CA SER A 47 3.56 -3.13 -6.26
C SER A 47 4.84 -3.24 -7.08
N ALA A 48 5.95 -3.71 -6.48
CA ALA A 48 7.21 -3.85 -7.20
C ALA A 48 7.17 -4.99 -8.21
N LEU A 49 6.57 -6.12 -7.82
CA LEU A 49 6.43 -7.31 -8.67
C LEU A 49 5.50 -7.04 -9.85
N ASP A 50 4.33 -6.48 -9.59
CA ASP A 50 3.31 -6.22 -10.61
C ASP A 50 3.82 -5.22 -11.66
N TRP A 51 4.48 -4.14 -11.22
CA TRP A 51 5.08 -3.19 -12.15
C TRP A 51 6.29 -3.76 -12.91
N ALA A 52 7.09 -4.63 -12.29
CA ALA A 52 8.17 -5.31 -12.98
C ALA A 52 7.64 -6.22 -14.10
N ILE A 53 6.58 -6.98 -13.82
CA ILE A 53 5.91 -7.84 -14.79
C ILE A 53 5.30 -7.00 -15.93
N GLU A 54 4.54 -5.96 -15.58
CA GLU A 54 3.85 -5.12 -16.57
C GLU A 54 4.85 -4.41 -17.50
N LEU A 55 5.87 -3.76 -16.94
CA LEU A 55 6.84 -2.97 -17.72
C LEU A 55 7.81 -3.85 -18.52
N SER A 56 8.05 -5.09 -18.13
CA SER A 56 8.90 -6.02 -18.88
C SER A 56 8.38 -6.34 -20.29
N ASN A 57 7.09 -6.06 -20.55
CA ASN A 57 6.51 -6.25 -21.89
C ASN A 57 6.96 -5.18 -22.90
N THR A 58 7.39 -4.00 -22.44
CA THR A 58 7.69 -2.85 -23.31
C THR A 58 9.01 -2.18 -23.02
N SER A 59 9.76 -2.64 -22.02
CA SER A 59 10.94 -1.97 -21.47
C SER A 59 11.97 -2.98 -20.97
N LYS A 60 13.21 -2.56 -20.82
CA LYS A 60 14.24 -3.35 -20.13
C LYS A 60 14.10 -3.13 -18.63
N VAL A 61 13.77 -4.16 -17.88
CA VAL A 61 13.51 -4.06 -16.44
C VAL A 61 14.61 -4.75 -15.64
N ASN A 62 15.14 -4.04 -14.64
CA ASN A 62 15.96 -4.58 -13.57
C ASN A 62 15.14 -4.52 -12.29
N LEU A 63 14.80 -5.64 -11.70
CA LEU A 63 14.15 -5.72 -10.41
C LEU A 63 15.19 -5.98 -9.32
N ILE A 64 15.31 -5.04 -8.39
CA ILE A 64 16.31 -5.07 -7.32
C ILE A 64 15.59 -5.22 -5.97
N HIS A 65 15.94 -6.26 -5.22
CA HIS A 65 15.41 -6.53 -3.90
C HIS A 65 16.51 -6.80 -2.88
N ARG A 66 16.38 -6.21 -1.68
CA ARG A 66 17.39 -6.30 -0.62
C ARG A 66 17.44 -7.65 0.11
N ARG A 67 16.51 -8.56 -0.14
CA ARG A 67 16.41 -9.88 0.48
C ARG A 67 16.32 -10.96 -0.59
N ASP A 68 16.47 -12.23 -0.20
CA ASP A 68 16.19 -13.35 -1.09
C ASP A 68 14.68 -13.57 -1.28
N GLY A 69 13.91 -13.45 -0.20
CA GLY A 69 12.47 -13.70 -0.20
C GLY A 69 11.66 -12.43 -0.46
N PHE A 70 10.62 -12.56 -1.24
CA PHE A 70 9.64 -11.51 -1.54
C PHE A 70 8.47 -11.55 -0.56
N SER A 71 7.79 -10.41 -0.38
CA SER A 71 6.57 -10.30 0.44
C SER A 71 5.28 -10.14 -0.37
N GLY A 72 5.39 -10.11 -1.70
CA GLY A 72 4.23 -10.06 -2.59
C GLY A 72 3.63 -11.46 -2.84
N ALA A 73 2.54 -11.50 -3.59
CA ALA A 73 1.82 -12.72 -3.90
C ALA A 73 2.72 -13.76 -4.61
N GLU A 74 2.61 -15.03 -4.21
CA GLU A 74 3.45 -16.12 -4.74
C GLU A 74 3.37 -16.24 -6.26
N VAL A 75 2.18 -16.02 -6.83
CA VAL A 75 1.96 -16.02 -8.28
C VAL A 75 2.81 -14.96 -8.98
N SER A 76 2.88 -13.74 -8.44
CA SER A 76 3.70 -12.65 -9.00
C SER A 76 5.19 -12.95 -8.83
N VAL A 77 5.59 -13.54 -7.70
CA VAL A 77 6.99 -13.99 -7.47
C VAL A 77 7.41 -15.02 -8.51
N GLN A 78 6.57 -16.03 -8.71
CA GLN A 78 6.82 -17.09 -9.70
C GLN A 78 6.96 -16.49 -11.11
N LYS A 79 6.06 -15.59 -11.47
CA LYS A 79 6.09 -14.92 -12.78
C LYS A 79 7.35 -14.10 -13.01
N VAL A 80 7.85 -13.39 -12.01
CA VAL A 80 9.11 -12.65 -12.08
C VAL A 80 10.29 -13.58 -12.30
N LYS A 81 10.34 -14.73 -11.58
CA LYS A 81 11.39 -15.74 -11.79
C LYS A 81 11.40 -16.30 -13.20
N GLU A 82 10.22 -16.68 -13.72
CA GLU A 82 10.07 -17.14 -15.11
C GLU A 82 10.54 -16.10 -16.13
N LEU A 83 10.19 -14.81 -15.95
CA LEU A 83 10.62 -13.73 -16.83
C LEU A 83 12.13 -13.52 -16.77
N ASN A 84 12.75 -13.69 -15.61
CA ASN A 84 14.20 -13.63 -15.45
C ASN A 84 14.89 -14.80 -16.17
N GLU A 85 14.39 -16.02 -16.02
CA GLU A 85 14.90 -17.20 -16.74
C GLU A 85 14.79 -17.06 -18.27
N GLN A 86 13.72 -16.41 -18.75
CA GLN A 86 13.50 -16.10 -20.16
C GLN A 86 14.34 -14.91 -20.66
N GLY A 87 15.12 -14.25 -19.81
CA GLY A 87 15.90 -13.05 -20.15
C GLY A 87 15.06 -11.80 -20.46
N LYS A 88 13.78 -11.79 -20.06
CA LYS A 88 12.86 -10.65 -20.28
C LYS A 88 12.99 -9.55 -19.23
N LEU A 89 13.51 -9.88 -18.05
CA LEU A 89 13.94 -8.95 -17.03
C LEU A 89 15.19 -9.48 -16.32
N ASN A 90 15.88 -8.61 -15.59
CA ASN A 90 16.99 -9.00 -14.74
C ASN A 90 16.54 -8.93 -13.28
N LEU A 91 16.79 -9.97 -12.52
CA LEU A 91 16.49 -10.05 -11.09
C LEU A 91 17.76 -9.98 -10.26
N TYR A 92 17.83 -9.03 -9.33
CA TYR A 92 18.93 -8.84 -8.39
C TYR A 92 18.40 -8.95 -6.96
N THR A 93 18.57 -10.10 -6.32
CA THR A 93 18.27 -10.30 -4.88
C THR A 93 19.48 -10.00 -4.02
N LYS A 94 19.27 -9.59 -2.77
CA LYS A 94 20.30 -9.14 -1.81
C LYS A 94 21.07 -7.89 -2.22
N TYR A 95 20.53 -7.11 -3.15
CA TYR A 95 21.12 -5.84 -3.58
C TYR A 95 20.32 -4.65 -3.08
N GLN A 96 21.04 -3.56 -2.79
CA GLN A 96 20.49 -2.26 -2.45
C GLN A 96 21.14 -1.20 -3.34
N MET A 97 20.48 -0.04 -3.50
CA MET A 97 21.11 1.09 -4.16
C MET A 97 22.27 1.59 -3.32
N ASP A 98 23.43 1.72 -3.94
CA ASP A 98 24.65 2.28 -3.36
C ASP A 98 24.80 3.74 -3.75
N SER A 99 24.60 4.05 -5.04
CA SER A 99 24.67 5.41 -5.56
C SER A 99 23.85 5.56 -6.85
N VAL A 100 23.56 6.80 -7.22
CA VAL A 100 22.86 7.16 -8.44
C VAL A 100 23.68 8.20 -9.22
N MET A 101 23.80 8.02 -10.52
CA MET A 101 24.62 8.87 -11.38
C MET A 101 23.79 9.48 -12.50
N GLY A 102 24.15 10.69 -12.87
CA GLY A 102 23.53 11.51 -13.90
C GLY A 102 23.54 12.98 -13.51
N ASP A 103 23.33 13.87 -14.47
CA ASP A 103 23.24 15.30 -14.24
C ASP A 103 21.78 15.74 -14.09
N LYS A 104 21.07 15.94 -15.18
CA LYS A 104 19.64 16.34 -15.18
C LYS A 104 18.69 15.15 -15.03
N LYS A 105 19.11 13.97 -15.47
CA LYS A 105 18.37 12.71 -15.39
C LYS A 105 19.31 11.61 -14.93
N ILE A 106 18.74 10.52 -14.46
CA ILE A 106 19.50 9.31 -14.14
C ILE A 106 20.05 8.72 -15.45
N GLU A 107 21.32 8.30 -15.43
CA GLU A 107 22.01 7.61 -16.50
C GLU A 107 22.42 6.21 -16.10
N SER A 108 22.84 6.04 -14.84
CA SER A 108 23.16 4.75 -14.25
C SER A 108 22.97 4.76 -12.74
N ILE A 109 22.94 3.57 -12.16
CA ILE A 109 22.93 3.35 -10.72
C ILE A 109 24.03 2.35 -10.36
N LYS A 110 24.55 2.45 -9.14
CA LYS A 110 25.32 1.36 -8.54
C LYS A 110 24.46 0.65 -7.51
N ILE A 111 24.47 -0.67 -7.56
CA ILE A 111 23.84 -1.53 -6.58
C ILE A 111 24.91 -2.34 -5.88
N LYS A 112 24.73 -2.53 -4.56
CA LYS A 112 25.65 -3.25 -3.70
C LYS A 112 24.99 -4.47 -3.11
N HIS A 113 25.61 -5.63 -3.29
CA HIS A 113 25.21 -6.88 -2.66
C HIS A 113 25.53 -6.85 -1.15
N ASP A 114 24.81 -7.61 -0.33
CA ASP A 114 25.06 -7.73 1.12
C ASP A 114 26.46 -8.30 1.43
N GLU A 115 27.05 -9.09 0.53
CA GLU A 115 28.43 -9.60 0.58
C GLU A 115 29.49 -8.62 0.05
N GLY A 116 29.09 -7.43 -0.39
CA GLY A 116 30.00 -6.33 -0.77
C GLY A 116 30.23 -6.14 -2.26
N GLU A 117 29.78 -7.03 -3.15
CA GLU A 117 29.89 -6.87 -4.59
C GLU A 117 29.13 -5.62 -5.05
N ILE A 118 29.75 -4.81 -5.92
CA ILE A 118 29.13 -3.62 -6.52
C ILE A 118 28.97 -3.84 -8.02
N LYS A 119 27.75 -3.56 -8.52
CA LYS A 119 27.44 -3.58 -9.95
C LYS A 119 26.94 -2.22 -10.39
N GLU A 120 27.43 -1.75 -11.54
CA GLU A 120 26.87 -0.58 -12.21
C GLU A 120 25.85 -1.04 -13.26
N ILE A 121 24.66 -0.42 -13.23
CA ILE A 121 23.55 -0.74 -14.10
C ILE A 121 23.10 0.54 -14.81
N LYS A 122 23.10 0.52 -16.14
CA LYS A 122 22.49 1.60 -16.93
C LYS A 122 20.99 1.68 -16.59
N SER A 123 20.48 2.89 -16.37
CA SER A 123 19.07 3.10 -16.01
C SER A 123 18.61 4.47 -16.47
N ASP A 124 17.53 4.52 -17.24
CA ASP A 124 16.88 5.78 -17.62
C ASP A 124 15.93 6.25 -16.53
N TYR A 125 15.32 5.32 -15.80
CA TYR A 125 14.37 5.58 -14.74
C TYR A 125 14.58 4.65 -13.54
N VAL A 126 14.31 5.18 -12.36
CA VAL A 126 14.31 4.44 -11.10
C VAL A 126 12.93 4.52 -10.45
N LEU A 127 12.41 3.39 -10.03
CA LEU A 127 11.13 3.27 -9.33
C LEU A 127 11.37 2.67 -7.94
N GLY A 128 10.88 3.35 -6.88
CA GLY A 128 11.01 2.90 -5.50
C GLY A 128 9.68 2.48 -4.91
N PHE A 129 9.47 1.18 -4.67
CA PHE A 129 8.25 0.63 -4.06
C PHE A 129 8.55 0.01 -2.69
N PHE A 130 8.82 0.86 -1.70
CA PHE A 130 9.21 0.45 -0.34
C PHE A 130 8.06 0.46 0.66
N GLY A 131 6.82 0.63 0.17
CA GLY A 131 5.62 0.83 0.99
C GLY A 131 5.43 2.28 1.42
N LEU A 132 4.38 2.49 2.21
CA LEU A 132 3.91 3.81 2.60
C LEU A 132 4.23 4.08 4.09
N ILE A 133 4.42 5.34 4.42
CA ILE A 133 4.52 5.83 5.79
C ILE A 133 3.19 6.47 6.15
N MET A 134 2.55 5.93 7.18
CA MET A 134 1.30 6.49 7.72
C MET A 134 1.58 7.79 8.46
N GLN A 135 0.75 8.82 8.19
CA GLN A 135 0.79 10.13 8.84
C GLN A 135 -0.62 10.47 9.32
N LEU A 136 -0.90 10.24 10.60
CA LEU A 136 -2.24 10.50 11.18
C LEU A 136 -2.57 11.98 11.28
N GLY A 137 -1.53 12.87 11.23
CA GLY A 137 -1.73 14.31 11.30
C GLY A 137 -2.49 14.73 12.55
N PRO A 138 -3.48 15.65 12.43
CA PRO A 138 -4.24 16.18 13.57
C PRO A 138 -4.97 15.13 14.41
N ILE A 139 -5.19 13.92 13.88
CA ILE A 139 -5.84 12.83 14.63
C ILE A 139 -5.03 12.46 15.88
N LEU A 140 -3.71 12.67 15.85
CA LEU A 140 -2.82 12.42 16.99
C LEU A 140 -3.16 13.31 18.20
N ASP A 141 -3.71 14.50 17.94
CA ASP A 141 -4.00 15.52 18.96
C ASP A 141 -5.42 15.42 19.52
N TRP A 142 -6.22 14.44 19.07
CA TRP A 142 -7.61 14.26 19.50
C TRP A 142 -7.76 13.54 20.85
N GLY A 143 -6.66 13.19 21.52
CA GLY A 143 -6.69 12.47 22.79
C GLY A 143 -7.07 10.97 22.65
N LEU A 144 -6.99 10.42 21.45
CA LEU A 144 -7.24 9.01 21.18
C LEU A 144 -6.10 8.13 21.69
N ASN A 145 -6.41 6.92 22.13
CA ASN A 145 -5.41 5.91 22.45
C ASN A 145 -4.75 5.40 21.16
N ILE A 146 -3.53 5.85 20.89
CA ILE A 146 -2.76 5.48 19.70
C ILE A 146 -1.74 4.40 20.04
N ASP A 147 -1.66 3.38 19.20
CA ASP A 147 -0.63 2.34 19.23
C ASP A 147 -0.02 2.15 17.83
N LYS A 148 1.30 2.34 17.71
CA LYS A 148 2.04 2.18 16.44
C LYS A 148 1.37 2.88 15.23
N LYS A 149 0.91 4.12 15.44
CA LYS A 149 0.20 4.95 14.44
C LYS A 149 -1.20 4.40 14.07
N THR A 150 -1.83 3.64 14.94
CA THR A 150 -3.21 3.16 14.79
C THR A 150 -4.03 3.48 16.03
N VAL A 151 -5.34 3.70 15.84
CA VAL A 151 -6.27 4.04 16.92
C VAL A 151 -6.76 2.75 17.59
N LYS A 152 -6.58 2.64 18.91
CA LYS A 152 -7.15 1.51 19.67
C LYS A 152 -8.66 1.62 19.77
N VAL A 153 -9.35 0.52 19.57
CA VAL A 153 -10.81 0.43 19.66
C VAL A 153 -11.21 -0.82 20.45
N ASN A 154 -12.42 -0.81 21.00
CA ASN A 154 -13.01 -2.02 21.49
C ASN A 154 -13.58 -2.85 20.32
N THR A 155 -13.66 -4.15 20.47
CA THR A 155 -14.08 -5.07 19.40
C THR A 155 -15.60 -5.29 19.33
N GLU A 156 -16.36 -4.76 20.28
CA GLU A 156 -17.81 -4.93 20.28
C GLU A 156 -18.50 -3.98 19.29
N ASN A 157 -18.04 -2.73 19.24
CA ASN A 157 -18.66 -1.68 18.43
C ASN A 157 -17.64 -0.77 17.73
N PHE A 158 -16.34 -1.01 17.87
CA PHE A 158 -15.24 -0.21 17.28
C PHE A 158 -15.18 1.25 17.77
N GLU A 159 -15.73 1.50 18.97
CA GLU A 159 -15.61 2.79 19.63
C GLU A 159 -14.22 2.96 20.25
N THR A 160 -13.69 4.17 20.22
CA THR A 160 -12.41 4.55 20.81
C THR A 160 -12.56 4.78 22.32
N ASN A 161 -11.48 5.26 22.95
CA ASN A 161 -11.56 5.74 24.36
C ASN A 161 -12.39 7.03 24.52
N ILE A 162 -12.76 7.69 23.44
CA ILE A 162 -13.61 8.89 23.48
C ILE A 162 -14.99 8.51 22.94
N ASN A 163 -16.01 8.72 23.79
CA ASN A 163 -17.40 8.39 23.46
C ASN A 163 -17.85 9.09 22.17
N GLY A 164 -18.52 8.35 21.30
CA GLY A 164 -19.02 8.85 20.02
C GLY A 164 -17.97 8.93 18.90
N ILE A 165 -16.70 8.59 19.16
CA ILE A 165 -15.67 8.47 18.14
C ILE A 165 -15.40 7.00 17.88
N PHE A 166 -15.53 6.60 16.62
CA PHE A 166 -15.35 5.24 16.14
C PHE A 166 -14.21 5.20 15.11
N ALA A 167 -13.43 4.12 15.10
CA ALA A 167 -12.38 3.92 14.11
C ALA A 167 -12.47 2.51 13.53
N ILE A 168 -12.47 2.41 12.20
CA ILE A 168 -12.58 1.16 11.43
C ILE A 168 -11.57 1.15 10.28
N GLY A 169 -11.34 -0.01 9.69
CA GLY A 169 -10.38 -0.17 8.58
C GLY A 169 -8.94 -0.12 9.06
N ASP A 170 -8.02 0.26 8.19
CA ASP A 170 -6.58 0.18 8.44
C ASP A 170 -6.07 1.13 9.54
N ILE A 171 -6.86 2.15 9.88
CA ILE A 171 -6.52 3.09 10.94
C ILE A 171 -6.69 2.50 12.33
N CYS A 172 -7.58 1.53 12.52
CA CYS A 172 -7.84 0.96 13.84
C CYS A 172 -6.95 -0.23 14.18
N SER A 173 -6.76 -0.47 15.49
CA SER A 173 -6.06 -1.63 16.01
C SER A 173 -6.79 -2.27 17.17
N TYR A 174 -6.77 -3.61 17.18
CA TYR A 174 -7.28 -4.48 18.21
C TYR A 174 -6.61 -5.85 18.10
N PRO A 175 -6.67 -6.72 19.14
CA PRO A 175 -6.10 -8.06 19.06
C PRO A 175 -6.70 -8.88 17.90
N GLY A 176 -5.85 -9.46 17.06
CA GLY A 176 -6.28 -10.22 15.89
C GLY A 176 -6.66 -9.40 14.66
N LYS A 177 -6.38 -8.09 14.63
CA LYS A 177 -6.64 -7.23 13.47
C LYS A 177 -5.94 -7.74 12.20
N LEU A 178 -6.74 -7.95 11.16
CA LEU A 178 -6.27 -8.17 9.79
C LEU A 178 -6.58 -6.92 8.95
N LYS A 179 -5.56 -6.39 8.26
CA LYS A 179 -5.71 -5.24 7.36
C LYS A 179 -6.23 -5.69 6.01
N LEU A 180 -7.52 -6.02 5.96
CA LEU A 180 -8.23 -6.47 4.77
C LEU A 180 -9.47 -5.59 4.55
N ILE A 181 -9.88 -5.40 3.32
CA ILE A 181 -11.13 -4.71 2.97
C ILE A 181 -12.32 -5.40 3.63
N LEU A 182 -12.34 -6.73 3.63
CA LEU A 182 -13.39 -7.53 4.29
C LEU A 182 -13.51 -7.21 5.78
N SER A 183 -12.37 -7.12 6.50
CA SER A 183 -12.36 -6.75 7.93
C SER A 183 -12.95 -5.37 8.13
N GLY A 184 -12.58 -4.38 7.29
CA GLY A 184 -13.12 -3.03 7.36
C GLY A 184 -14.63 -2.96 7.15
N PHE A 185 -15.19 -3.76 6.26
CA PHE A 185 -16.64 -3.86 6.09
C PHE A 185 -17.36 -4.46 7.31
N HIS A 186 -16.80 -5.52 7.89
CA HIS A 186 -17.34 -6.12 9.12
C HIS A 186 -17.30 -5.13 10.28
N GLU A 187 -16.16 -4.47 10.47
CA GLU A 187 -15.97 -3.42 11.48
C GLU A 187 -16.97 -2.28 11.30
N GLY A 188 -17.22 -1.87 10.04
CA GLY A 188 -18.19 -0.85 9.69
C GLY A 188 -19.63 -1.22 10.08
N ALA A 189 -20.00 -2.49 9.90
CA ALA A 189 -21.32 -2.97 10.30
C ALA A 189 -21.52 -2.87 11.83
N LEU A 190 -20.51 -3.26 12.62
CA LEU A 190 -20.56 -3.18 14.08
C LEU A 190 -20.50 -1.72 14.58
N ALA A 191 -19.63 -0.89 14.00
CA ALA A 191 -19.53 0.52 14.32
C ALA A 191 -20.83 1.27 14.01
N ALA A 192 -21.49 0.98 12.89
CA ALA A 192 -22.79 1.58 12.55
C ALA A 192 -23.85 1.30 13.63
N ARG A 193 -23.87 0.08 14.18
CA ARG A 193 -24.73 -0.26 15.31
C ARG A 193 -24.35 0.53 16.58
N GLY A 194 -23.05 0.67 16.85
CA GLY A 194 -22.54 1.49 17.96
C GLY A 194 -22.93 2.97 17.84
N CYS A 195 -22.83 3.52 16.63
CA CYS A 195 -23.19 4.91 16.34
C CYS A 195 -24.68 5.19 16.55
N PHE A 196 -25.56 4.18 16.39
CA PHE A 196 -27.03 4.37 16.47
C PHE A 196 -27.46 4.98 17.78
N LYS A 197 -26.90 4.54 18.93
CA LYS A 197 -27.22 5.06 20.24
C LYS A 197 -26.96 6.56 20.41
N TYR A 198 -25.99 7.11 19.66
CA TYR A 198 -25.65 8.53 19.64
C TYR A 198 -26.51 9.32 18.68
N ALA A 199 -26.79 8.74 17.50
CA ALA A 199 -27.58 9.41 16.46
C ALA A 199 -29.09 9.42 16.80
N LYS A 200 -29.56 8.39 17.50
CA LYS A 200 -30.97 8.19 17.83
C LYS A 200 -31.15 7.61 19.27
N PRO A 201 -30.86 8.41 20.31
CA PRO A 201 -30.81 7.94 21.69
C PRO A 201 -32.15 7.42 22.20
N ASP A 202 -33.27 7.96 21.68
CA ASP A 202 -34.64 7.62 22.10
C ASP A 202 -35.25 6.44 21.33
N GLU A 203 -34.53 5.93 20.28
CA GLU A 203 -35.02 4.83 19.48
C GLU A 203 -34.32 3.52 19.84
N LYS A 204 -35.07 2.41 19.86
CA LYS A 204 -34.47 1.06 20.00
C LYS A 204 -34.02 0.53 18.64
N LEU A 205 -32.74 0.20 18.55
CA LEU A 205 -32.20 -0.48 17.39
C LEU A 205 -32.79 -1.90 17.28
N ARG A 206 -33.65 -2.15 16.29
CA ARG A 206 -34.15 -3.49 15.94
C ARG A 206 -33.24 -4.13 14.92
N PHE A 207 -32.89 -5.38 15.14
CA PHE A 207 -32.20 -6.17 14.14
C PHE A 207 -33.26 -6.76 13.19
N GLU A 208 -33.17 -6.41 11.92
CA GLU A 208 -34.00 -6.99 10.86
C GLU A 208 -33.12 -7.43 9.70
N PHE A 209 -33.41 -8.59 9.13
CA PHE A 209 -32.77 -8.96 7.87
C PHE A 209 -33.36 -8.16 6.72
N THR A 210 -32.53 -7.75 5.75
CA THR A 210 -32.99 -6.99 4.57
C THR A 210 -34.12 -7.72 3.83
N THR A 211 -34.09 -9.04 3.81
CA THR A 211 -35.11 -9.90 3.17
C THR A 211 -36.47 -9.87 3.88
N THR A 212 -36.51 -9.51 5.16
CA THR A 212 -37.75 -9.46 5.98
C THR A 212 -38.17 -8.06 6.35
N SER A 213 -37.31 -7.06 6.18
CA SER A 213 -37.57 -5.67 6.50
C SER A 213 -38.46 -5.01 5.44
N LYS A 214 -39.73 -4.73 5.82
CA LYS A 214 -40.67 -4.02 4.93
C LYS A 214 -40.13 -2.65 4.52
N ALA A 215 -39.56 -1.91 5.48
CA ALA A 215 -39.00 -0.58 5.21
C ALA A 215 -37.81 -0.63 4.22
N ALA A 216 -36.95 -1.64 4.30
CA ALA A 216 -35.87 -1.83 3.35
C ALA A 216 -36.38 -2.20 1.95
N GLN A 217 -37.38 -3.08 1.89
CA GLN A 217 -38.02 -3.48 0.63
C GLN A 217 -38.69 -2.28 -0.06
N GLU A 218 -39.42 -1.45 0.67
CA GLU A 218 -40.04 -0.24 0.14
C GLU A 218 -39.01 0.74 -0.41
N ARG A 219 -37.91 1.01 0.32
CA ARG A 219 -36.81 1.90 -0.13
C ARG A 219 -36.09 1.37 -1.36
N LEU A 220 -35.99 0.05 -1.51
CA LEU A 220 -35.37 -0.60 -2.67
C LEU A 220 -36.34 -0.79 -3.82
N GLY A 221 -37.62 -0.39 -3.69
CA GLY A 221 -38.63 -0.56 -4.72
C GLY A 221 -38.99 -2.02 -5.03
N ILE A 222 -38.71 -2.94 -4.09
CA ILE A 222 -38.97 -4.37 -4.24
C ILE A 222 -40.47 -4.61 -4.06
N LYS A 223 -41.17 -4.96 -5.13
CA LYS A 223 -42.57 -5.41 -5.05
C LYS A 223 -42.60 -6.78 -4.40
N LYS A 224 -43.53 -7.00 -3.46
CA LYS A 224 -43.77 -8.32 -2.88
C LYS A 224 -44.02 -9.35 -3.97
N TRP A 225 -43.34 -10.45 -3.85
CA TRP A 225 -43.67 -11.70 -4.58
C TRP A 225 -44.97 -12.25 -4.01
#